data_50b3cf83ebe80a37a00ff2e69380a446
#
_entry.id   50b3cf83ebe80a37a00ff2e69380a446
#
_cell.length_a   1.000
_cell.length_b   1.000
_cell.length_c   1.000
_cell.angle_alpha   90.00
_cell.angle_beta   90.00
_cell.angle_gamma   90.00
#
_symmetry.space_group_name_H-M   'P 1'
#
loop_
_entity.id
_entity.type
_entity.pdbx_description
1 polymer ?
#
loop_
_entity_poly.entity_id
_entity_poly.type
_entity_poly.pdbx_seq_one_letter_code
_entity_poly.pdbx_strand_id
1 'polypeptide(L)'
;MQSYRGLIGRGGGLTPAGDDFVAGFVGTFNYIARCRRDRTISIPSRWVLSKTVPESGAILAYAAKGYVDEGLERLILSSTQGKGPGFSTELLSVASRGHTSGLDMSLGVLLCGATLVAKESHDGTLQRCAQVIGGGRRRTLYTVPG
;
A
#
# COMPACT_ATOMS: atom_id res chain seq x y z
N MET A 1 -8.54 -15.75 1.03
CA MET A 1 -7.63 -14.69 0.60
C MET A 1 -6.20 -15.02 1.05
N GLN A 2 -5.55 -15.97 0.37
CA GLN A 2 -4.16 -16.41 0.69
C GLN A 2 -3.22 -16.30 -0.52
N SER A 3 -3.68 -15.70 -1.63
CA SER A 3 -2.94 -15.67 -2.89
C SER A 3 -1.64 -14.85 -2.86
N TYR A 4 -1.52 -13.84 -1.98
CA TYR A 4 -0.29 -13.03 -1.86
C TYR A 4 0.93 -13.84 -1.39
N ARG A 5 0.71 -14.96 -0.67
CA ARG A 5 1.81 -15.81 -0.16
C ARG A 5 2.67 -16.39 -1.27
N GLY A 6 2.08 -16.65 -2.44
CA GLY A 6 2.80 -17.16 -3.60
C GLY A 6 3.72 -16.15 -4.27
N LEU A 7 3.56 -14.85 -3.97
CA LEU A 7 4.36 -13.77 -4.54
C LEU A 7 5.58 -13.41 -3.68
N ILE A 8 5.50 -13.62 -2.36
CA ILE A 8 6.58 -13.24 -1.43
C ILE A 8 7.85 -14.02 -1.74
N GLY A 9 8.96 -13.30 -1.87
CA GLY A 9 10.27 -13.83 -2.26
C GLY A 9 10.40 -14.12 -3.75
N ARG A 10 9.46 -13.69 -4.60
CA ARG A 10 9.51 -13.92 -6.06
C ARG A 10 9.98 -12.67 -6.80
N GLY A 11 10.85 -12.89 -7.78
CA GLY A 11 11.44 -11.85 -8.61
C GLY A 11 12.93 -11.65 -8.31
N GLY A 12 13.60 -10.93 -9.22
CA GLY A 12 14.99 -10.52 -9.07
C GLY A 12 15.11 -9.16 -8.41
N GLY A 13 16.35 -8.77 -8.08
CA GLY A 13 16.66 -7.46 -7.52
C GLY A 13 17.03 -7.52 -6.03
N LEU A 14 17.35 -6.36 -5.47
CA LEU A 14 17.71 -6.22 -4.06
C LEU A 14 16.48 -6.49 -3.17
N THR A 15 15.32 -6.04 -3.62
CA THR A 15 14.02 -6.42 -3.08
C THR A 15 13.26 -7.19 -4.17
N PRO A 16 12.77 -8.42 -3.90
CA PRO A 16 11.97 -9.17 -4.87
C PRO A 16 10.72 -8.41 -5.32
N ALA A 17 10.45 -8.35 -6.63
CA ALA A 17 9.31 -7.64 -7.21
C ALA A 17 7.96 -8.04 -6.59
N GLY A 18 7.80 -9.32 -6.24
CA GLY A 18 6.61 -9.82 -5.55
C GLY A 18 6.42 -9.23 -4.16
N ASP A 19 7.52 -8.95 -3.44
CA ASP A 19 7.48 -8.33 -2.12
C ASP A 19 7.03 -6.87 -2.22
N ASP A 20 7.61 -6.13 -3.17
CA ASP A 20 7.27 -4.73 -3.42
C ASP A 20 5.81 -4.60 -3.84
N PHE A 21 5.33 -5.47 -4.73
CA PHE A 21 3.92 -5.53 -5.12
C PHE A 21 3.01 -5.82 -3.91
N VAL A 22 3.34 -6.82 -3.09
CA VAL A 22 2.55 -7.17 -1.90
C VAL A 22 2.58 -6.05 -0.88
N ALA A 23 3.73 -5.38 -0.69
CA ALA A 23 3.85 -4.24 0.20
C ALA A 23 2.94 -3.08 -0.25
N GLY A 24 2.92 -2.76 -1.55
CA GLY A 24 2.02 -1.76 -2.14
C GLY A 24 0.55 -2.12 -1.93
N PHE A 25 0.16 -3.36 -2.24
CA PHE A 25 -1.23 -3.83 -2.11
C PHE A 25 -1.69 -3.86 -0.65
N VAL A 26 -0.95 -4.58 0.20
CA VAL A 26 -1.34 -4.77 1.62
C VAL A 26 -1.21 -3.47 2.41
N GLY A 27 -0.16 -2.68 2.13
CA GLY A 27 0.02 -1.37 2.74
C GLY A 27 -1.17 -0.46 2.46
N THR A 28 -1.59 -0.36 1.20
CA THR A 28 -2.77 0.43 0.78
C THR A 28 -4.05 -0.07 1.43
N PHE A 29 -4.30 -1.39 1.36
CA PHE A 29 -5.49 -1.98 1.96
C PHE A 29 -5.56 -1.68 3.46
N ASN A 30 -4.47 -1.94 4.18
CA ASN A 30 -4.43 -1.78 5.64
C ASN A 30 -4.42 -0.30 6.06
N TYR A 31 -3.81 0.60 5.27
CA TYR A 31 -3.90 2.04 5.49
C TYR A 31 -5.36 2.51 5.44
N ILE A 32 -6.09 2.12 4.39
CA ILE A 32 -7.51 2.46 4.24
C ILE A 32 -8.35 1.78 5.32
N ALA A 33 -8.11 0.49 5.60
CA ALA A 33 -8.84 -0.26 6.62
C ALA A 33 -8.69 0.37 8.02
N ARG A 34 -7.50 0.88 8.37
CA ARG A 34 -7.28 1.60 9.64
C ARG A 34 -8.09 2.89 9.71
N CYS A 35 -8.16 3.66 8.62
CA CYS A 35 -8.99 4.86 8.56
C CYS A 35 -10.48 4.53 8.78
N ARG A 36 -10.92 3.38 8.29
CA ARG A 36 -12.31 2.90 8.39
C ARG A 36 -12.61 2.10 9.66
N ARG A 37 -11.60 1.74 10.43
CA ARG A 37 -11.67 0.78 11.55
C ARG A 37 -12.15 -0.61 11.11
N ASP A 38 -11.78 -1.01 9.89
CA ASP A 38 -12.09 -2.30 9.30
C ASP A 38 -11.01 -3.35 9.61
N ARG A 39 -11.28 -4.59 9.22
CA ARG A 39 -10.31 -5.70 9.35
C ARG A 39 -9.12 -5.51 8.41
N THR A 40 -7.92 -5.67 8.94
CA THR A 40 -6.66 -5.60 8.21
C THR A 40 -6.22 -6.98 7.70
N ILE A 41 -5.36 -6.97 6.68
CA ILE A 41 -4.67 -8.17 6.19
C ILE A 41 -3.45 -8.39 7.09
N SER A 42 -3.39 -9.56 7.74
CA SER A 42 -2.25 -9.95 8.56
C SER A 42 -1.22 -10.70 7.73
N ILE A 43 0.04 -10.33 7.88
CA ILE A 43 1.19 -11.04 7.30
C ILE A 43 2.04 -11.58 8.45
N PRO A 44 2.17 -12.93 8.61
CA PRO A 44 2.96 -13.50 9.70
C PRO A 44 4.45 -13.22 9.54
N SER A 45 5.03 -12.41 10.42
CA SER A 45 6.41 -11.91 10.30
C SER A 45 7.45 -13.04 10.21
N ARG A 46 7.33 -14.07 11.07
CA ARG A 46 8.27 -15.21 11.04
C ARG A 46 8.28 -15.94 9.71
N TRP A 47 7.11 -16.11 9.09
CA TRP A 47 6.98 -16.76 7.81
C TRP A 47 7.58 -15.89 6.70
N VAL A 48 7.33 -14.59 6.71
CA VAL A 48 7.90 -13.64 5.75
C VAL A 48 9.43 -13.68 5.78
N LEU A 49 10.03 -13.56 6.97
CA LEU A 49 11.49 -13.58 7.13
C LEU A 49 12.15 -14.90 6.67
N SER A 50 11.39 -15.99 6.58
CA SER A 50 11.88 -17.25 6.01
C SER A 50 11.77 -17.32 4.48
N LYS A 51 11.15 -16.34 3.82
CA LYS A 51 10.81 -16.36 2.39
C LYS A 51 11.45 -15.25 1.59
N THR A 52 11.89 -14.18 2.24
CA THR A 52 12.47 -13.04 1.57
C THR A 52 13.65 -12.43 2.35
N VAL A 53 14.28 -11.41 1.77
CA VAL A 53 15.39 -10.70 2.35
C VAL A 53 14.93 -9.82 3.53
N PRO A 54 15.81 -9.51 4.50
CA PRO A 54 15.44 -8.73 5.70
C PRO A 54 14.80 -7.38 5.39
N GLU A 55 15.29 -6.68 4.36
CA GLU A 55 14.81 -5.37 3.93
C GLU A 55 13.35 -5.44 3.50
N SER A 56 13.02 -6.38 2.60
CA SER A 56 11.63 -6.63 2.18
C SER A 56 10.77 -7.09 3.35
N GLY A 57 11.32 -7.92 4.23
CA GLY A 57 10.64 -8.37 5.45
C GLY A 57 10.21 -7.22 6.34
N ALA A 58 11.07 -6.21 6.52
CA ALA A 58 10.75 -5.00 7.26
C ALA A 58 9.64 -4.18 6.59
N ILE A 59 9.74 -3.95 5.27
CA ILE A 59 8.72 -3.22 4.49
C ILE A 59 7.36 -3.92 4.61
N LEU A 60 7.32 -5.23 4.43
CA LEU A 60 6.09 -6.04 4.55
C LEU A 60 5.50 -6.00 5.97
N ALA A 61 6.36 -5.96 7.00
CA ALA A 61 5.91 -5.83 8.40
C ALA A 61 5.26 -4.48 8.67
N TYR A 62 5.78 -3.38 8.10
CA TYR A 62 5.15 -2.05 8.16
C TYR A 62 3.85 -2.02 7.37
N ALA A 63 3.83 -2.55 6.14
CA ALA A 63 2.64 -2.65 5.31
C ALA A 63 1.52 -3.44 6.01
N ALA A 64 1.86 -4.55 6.69
CA ALA A 64 0.91 -5.32 7.48
C ALA A 64 0.26 -4.54 8.62
N LYS A 65 0.93 -3.51 9.12
CA LYS A 65 0.41 -2.57 10.12
C LYS A 65 -0.33 -1.37 9.51
N GLY A 66 -0.37 -1.28 8.18
CA GLY A 66 -0.94 -0.13 7.45
C GLY A 66 -0.08 1.13 7.54
N TYR A 67 1.23 0.97 7.72
CA TYR A 67 2.20 2.04 7.57
C TYR A 67 2.76 2.00 6.15
N VAL A 68 2.75 3.13 5.49
CA VAL A 68 3.29 3.35 4.15
C VAL A 68 4.21 4.58 4.19
N ASP A 69 5.16 4.65 3.26
CA ASP A 69 5.97 5.87 3.14
C ASP A 69 5.13 7.05 2.61
N GLU A 70 5.65 8.27 2.79
CA GLU A 70 4.95 9.50 2.42
C GLU A 70 4.53 9.55 0.95
N GLY A 71 5.31 9.00 0.04
CA GLY A 71 4.97 9.00 -1.37
C GLY A 71 3.86 8.02 -1.71
N LEU A 72 3.85 6.83 -1.10
CA LEU A 72 2.73 5.90 -1.21
C LEU A 72 1.48 6.50 -0.58
N GLU A 73 1.59 7.20 0.55
CA GLU A 73 0.48 7.90 1.18
C GLU A 73 -0.12 8.94 0.24
N ARG A 74 0.71 9.80 -0.39
CA ARG A 74 0.24 10.79 -1.37
C ARG A 74 -0.44 10.13 -2.57
N LEU A 75 0.12 9.02 -3.08
CA LEU A 75 -0.49 8.27 -4.18
C LEU A 75 -1.86 7.70 -3.78
N ILE A 76 -1.97 7.11 -2.59
CA ILE A 76 -3.23 6.58 -2.06
C ILE A 76 -4.27 7.71 -1.94
N LEU A 77 -3.88 8.84 -1.34
CA LEU A 77 -4.76 9.99 -1.15
C LEU A 77 -5.22 10.57 -2.48
N SER A 78 -4.30 10.75 -3.44
CA SER A 78 -4.66 11.26 -4.77
C SER A 78 -5.58 10.32 -5.54
N SER A 79 -5.43 8.99 -5.35
CA SER A 79 -6.30 8.00 -5.97
C SER A 79 -7.74 8.05 -5.47
N THR A 80 -7.95 8.47 -4.22
CA THR A 80 -9.31 8.61 -3.64
C THR A 80 -10.02 9.90 -4.07
N GLN A 81 -9.26 10.89 -4.54
CA GLN A 81 -9.80 12.18 -5.00
C GLN A 81 -10.18 12.20 -6.49
N GLY A 82 -9.97 11.09 -7.18
CA GLY A 82 -10.23 10.94 -8.61
C GLY A 82 -8.97 11.11 -9.46
N LYS A 83 -9.08 10.72 -10.76
CA LYS A 83 -7.97 10.78 -11.72
C LYS A 83 -7.71 12.23 -12.18
N GLY A 84 -7.17 13.06 -11.28
CA GLY A 84 -6.72 14.40 -11.62
C GLY A 84 -5.23 14.45 -11.97
N PRO A 85 -4.70 15.61 -12.41
CA PRO A 85 -3.27 15.80 -12.71
C PRO A 85 -2.37 15.39 -11.54
N GLY A 86 -2.81 15.56 -10.29
CA GLY A 86 -2.08 15.16 -9.09
C GLY A 86 -1.88 13.65 -8.98
N PHE A 87 -2.85 12.83 -9.39
CA PHE A 87 -2.71 11.37 -9.37
C PHE A 87 -1.56 10.90 -10.28
N SER A 88 -1.50 11.38 -11.52
CA SER A 88 -0.43 11.02 -12.46
C SER A 88 0.95 11.44 -11.95
N THR A 89 1.04 12.60 -11.32
CA THR A 89 2.30 13.11 -10.74
C THR A 89 2.77 12.22 -9.60
N GLU A 90 1.89 11.86 -8.67
CA GLU A 90 2.24 10.99 -7.54
C GLU A 90 2.56 9.57 -8.01
N LEU A 91 1.82 9.05 -8.99
CA LEU A 91 2.09 7.74 -9.58
C LEU A 91 3.48 7.69 -10.21
N LEU A 92 3.84 8.67 -11.03
CA LEU A 92 5.15 8.76 -11.64
C LEU A 92 6.26 8.94 -10.59
N SER A 93 6.02 9.75 -9.57
CA SER A 93 6.95 9.96 -8.47
C SER A 93 7.27 8.66 -7.72
N VAL A 94 6.27 7.81 -7.46
CA VAL A 94 6.50 6.51 -6.81
C VAL A 94 7.12 5.53 -7.79
N ALA A 95 6.58 5.40 -9.00
CA ALA A 95 7.02 4.44 -10.01
C ALA A 95 8.49 4.63 -10.43
N SER A 96 9.01 5.86 -10.37
CA SER A 96 10.40 6.18 -10.72
C SER A 96 11.42 5.87 -9.61
N ARG A 97 10.98 5.37 -8.44
CA ARG A 97 11.88 5.07 -7.33
C ARG A 97 12.58 3.73 -7.52
N GLY A 98 13.88 3.72 -7.28
CA GLY A 98 14.70 2.53 -7.47
C GLY A 98 14.66 2.06 -8.94
N HIS A 99 15.06 0.82 -9.18
CA HIS A 99 15.08 0.26 -10.54
C HIS A 99 13.68 -0.22 -10.96
N THR A 100 13.04 -1.08 -10.18
CA THR A 100 11.69 -1.61 -10.44
C THR A 100 10.76 -1.54 -9.22
N SER A 101 11.32 -1.41 -8.02
CA SER A 101 10.55 -1.48 -6.76
C SER A 101 9.41 -0.48 -6.69
N GLY A 102 9.64 0.77 -7.13
CA GLY A 102 8.60 1.79 -7.15
C GLY A 102 7.46 1.46 -8.11
N LEU A 103 7.78 0.85 -9.27
CA LEU A 103 6.78 0.39 -10.22
C LEU A 103 5.96 -0.77 -9.65
N ASP A 104 6.63 -1.76 -9.06
CA ASP A 104 5.97 -2.93 -8.48
C ASP A 104 5.06 -2.54 -7.30
N MET A 105 5.51 -1.63 -6.42
CA MET A 105 4.67 -1.06 -5.36
C MET A 105 3.47 -0.30 -5.93
N SER A 106 3.68 0.52 -6.98
CA SER A 106 2.60 1.28 -7.62
C SER A 106 1.54 0.36 -8.20
N LEU A 107 1.93 -0.75 -8.83
CA LEU A 107 1.01 -1.76 -9.34
C LEU A 107 0.19 -2.38 -8.20
N GLY A 108 0.81 -2.65 -7.05
CA GLY A 108 0.12 -3.10 -5.84
C GLY A 108 -0.94 -2.11 -5.35
N VAL A 109 -0.60 -0.82 -5.30
CA VAL A 109 -1.53 0.27 -4.94
C VAL A 109 -2.72 0.32 -5.91
N LEU A 110 -2.44 0.31 -7.22
CA LEU A 110 -3.46 0.40 -8.26
C LEU A 110 -4.42 -0.80 -8.22
N LEU A 111 -3.89 -2.01 -8.07
CA LEU A 111 -4.73 -3.21 -7.98
C LEU A 111 -5.58 -3.21 -6.72
N CYS A 112 -5.02 -2.78 -5.59
CA CYS A 112 -5.79 -2.61 -4.36
C CYS A 112 -6.93 -1.62 -4.56
N GLY A 113 -6.67 -0.45 -5.15
CA GLY A 113 -7.68 0.55 -5.47
C GLY A 113 -8.77 -0.01 -6.36
N ALA A 114 -8.41 -0.69 -7.47
CA ALA A 114 -9.37 -1.32 -8.36
C ALA A 114 -10.24 -2.37 -7.67
N THR A 115 -9.64 -3.17 -6.78
CA THR A 115 -10.36 -4.19 -6.00
C THR A 115 -11.37 -3.57 -5.04
N LEU A 116 -10.98 -2.48 -4.37
CA LEU A 116 -11.86 -1.76 -3.45
C LEU A 116 -13.01 -1.10 -4.21
N VAL A 117 -12.74 -0.45 -5.35
CA VAL A 117 -13.78 0.15 -6.20
C VAL A 117 -14.78 -0.90 -6.69
N ALA A 118 -14.31 -2.04 -7.17
CA ALA A 118 -15.16 -3.12 -7.63
C ALA A 118 -16.07 -3.64 -6.51
N LYS A 119 -15.57 -3.72 -5.28
CA LYS A 119 -16.33 -4.12 -4.11
C LYS A 119 -17.36 -3.07 -3.68
N GLU A 120 -17.05 -1.81 -3.83
CA GLU A 120 -17.89 -0.67 -3.41
C GLU A 120 -18.94 -0.25 -4.41
N SER A 121 -18.78 -0.61 -5.68
CA SER A 121 -19.87 -0.50 -6.68
C SER A 121 -21.12 -1.28 -6.23
N HIS A 122 -20.94 -2.20 -5.27
CA HIS A 122 -22.04 -2.90 -4.59
C HIS A 122 -22.47 -2.24 -3.27
N ASP A 123 -21.69 -1.31 -2.66
CA ASP A 123 -21.93 -0.92 -1.26
C ASP A 123 -21.84 0.60 -0.95
N GLY A 124 -21.56 1.47 -1.90
CA GLY A 124 -21.56 2.95 -1.74
C GLY A 124 -20.51 3.51 -0.77
N THR A 125 -19.46 2.78 -0.43
CA THR A 125 -18.53 3.07 0.68
C THR A 125 -17.35 4.00 0.33
N LEU A 126 -16.97 4.16 -0.98
CA LEU A 126 -15.83 5.03 -1.38
C LEU A 126 -16.01 6.51 -1.07
N GLN A 127 -17.23 7.01 -1.17
CA GLN A 127 -17.52 8.42 -0.85
C GLN A 127 -17.21 8.77 0.61
N ARG A 128 -17.34 7.81 1.53
CA ARG A 128 -17.01 8.00 2.95
C ARG A 128 -15.50 8.07 3.21
N CYS A 129 -14.67 7.40 2.43
CA CYS A 129 -13.21 7.47 2.58
C CYS A 129 -12.64 8.85 2.21
N ALA A 130 -13.06 9.40 1.09
CA ALA A 130 -12.62 10.74 0.67
C ALA A 130 -12.96 11.80 1.73
N GLN A 131 -14.10 11.66 2.41
CA GLN A 131 -14.52 12.59 3.47
C GLN A 131 -13.72 12.42 4.77
N VAL A 132 -13.41 11.18 5.16
CA VAL A 132 -12.62 10.90 6.39
C VAL A 132 -11.15 11.31 6.21
N ILE A 133 -10.58 11.06 5.02
CA ILE A 133 -9.17 11.35 4.74
C ILE A 133 -8.98 12.84 4.40
N GLY A 134 -9.91 13.44 3.65
CA GLY A 134 -9.87 14.87 3.29
C GLY A 134 -10.19 15.85 4.43
N GLY A 135 -10.88 15.40 5.49
CA GLY A 135 -11.25 16.22 6.67
C GLY A 135 -10.31 16.11 7.86
N GLY A 136 -9.38 15.17 7.84
CA GLY A 136 -8.41 14.95 8.92
C GLY A 136 -7.18 15.83 8.75
N ARG A 137 -6.94 16.74 9.73
CA ARG A 137 -5.67 17.46 9.86
C ARG A 137 -4.53 16.45 9.72
N ARG A 138 -3.53 16.77 8.87
CA ARG A 138 -2.27 16.03 8.71
C ARG A 138 -1.70 15.68 10.08
N ARG A 139 -1.89 14.48 10.55
CA ARG A 139 -1.08 13.91 11.61
C ARG A 139 0.07 13.19 10.91
N THR A 140 1.18 13.88 10.81
CA THR A 140 2.50 13.30 10.47
C THR A 140 2.77 12.16 11.45
N LEU A 141 2.68 10.92 11.00
CA LEU A 141 2.89 9.72 11.82
C LEU A 141 4.36 9.29 11.89
N TYR A 142 5.28 10.21 11.58
CA TYR A 142 6.71 9.98 11.75
C TYR A 142 7.25 10.84 12.90
N THR A 143 7.03 10.41 14.12
CA THR A 143 7.99 10.64 15.19
C THR A 143 8.66 9.30 15.45
N VAL A 144 9.89 9.15 14.93
CA VAL A 144 10.82 8.12 15.38
C VAL A 144 11.14 8.45 16.82
N PRO A 145 10.87 7.58 17.82
CA PRO A 145 11.42 7.79 19.16
C PRO A 145 12.93 7.62 19.05
N GLY A 146 13.66 8.64 19.51
CA GLY A 146 15.09 8.59 19.72
C GLY A 146 15.48 7.58 20.80
#